data_adbb8de03939c45659ca9120817cbea0
#
_entry.id   adbb8de03939c45659ca9120817cbea0
#
_cell.length_a   1.000
_cell.length_b   1.000
_cell.length_c   1.000
_cell.angle_alpha   90.00
_cell.angle_beta   90.00
_cell.angle_gamma   90.00
#
_symmetry.space_group_name_H-M   'P 1'
#
loop_
_entity.id
_entity.type
_entity.pdbx_description
1 polymer ?
#
loop_
_entity_poly.entity_id
_entity_poly.type
_entity_poly.pdbx_seq_one_letter_code
_entity_poly.pdbx_strand_id
1 'polypeptide(L)'
;MDIIEYIKDNILIFDGAMGTMLQRKGLKQGENSSIFGFKNKKILLEVHKEYLNAGANVITTNTFRANEIVLDKLGYKVEDIVDSAVKIAKLAIEESDKSIKRYIALSVGPIGEMLEPIGKISFDRAYEIFKRQMIKGEESGADVILIETMIDLCEAKSAVLAAKENTNLPVFLTMTFDKNGKSFTGCTPEELVHTMQELGVDAVGINCSYEPKKIMFIVEKICRASNIPVIVQANAGLPNIINNNVIYNINEDEYVDGVNEFIKKGVSIIGGCCGTTPILIEKIRDTLSNIHK
;
A
#
# COMPACT_ATOMS: atom_id res chain seq x y z
N MET A 1 -3.05 21.02 5.54
CA MET A 1 -1.74 20.44 5.90
C MET A 1 -1.48 19.33 4.90
N ASP A 2 -0.35 19.39 4.25
CA ASP A 2 0.17 18.37 3.33
C ASP A 2 0.49 17.08 4.12
N ILE A 3 0.47 15.92 3.45
CA ILE A 3 0.78 14.62 4.09
C ILE A 3 2.22 14.57 4.62
N ILE A 4 3.18 15.20 3.94
CA ILE A 4 4.58 15.25 4.38
C ILE A 4 4.75 16.11 5.64
N GLU A 5 4.03 17.23 5.71
CA GLU A 5 4.00 18.04 6.94
C GLU A 5 3.36 17.30 8.10
N TYR A 6 2.31 16.52 7.84
CA TYR A 6 1.64 15.73 8.88
C TYR A 6 2.57 14.69 9.52
N ILE A 7 3.37 13.99 8.72
CA ILE A 7 4.28 12.91 9.17
C ILE A 7 5.40 13.44 10.09
N LYS A 8 5.77 14.72 10.01
CA LYS A 8 6.84 15.29 10.86
C LYS A 8 6.53 15.17 12.36
N ASP A 9 5.27 15.35 12.73
CA ASP A 9 4.84 15.43 14.10
C ASP A 9 3.87 14.31 14.52
N ASN A 10 3.45 13.45 13.58
CA ASN A 10 2.43 12.44 13.81
C ASN A 10 2.80 11.10 13.18
N ILE A 11 2.36 10.02 13.80
CA ILE A 11 2.32 8.70 13.14
C ILE A 11 1.15 8.70 12.14
N LEU A 12 1.45 8.38 10.89
CA LEU A 12 0.44 8.29 9.83
C LEU A 12 -0.13 6.87 9.77
N ILE A 13 -1.44 6.73 9.95
CA ILE A 13 -2.12 5.44 9.93
C ILE A 13 -2.76 5.23 8.56
N PHE A 14 -2.27 4.24 7.81
CA PHE A 14 -2.92 3.74 6.60
C PHE A 14 -4.04 2.76 6.94
N ASP A 15 -4.88 2.50 5.95
CA ASP A 15 -5.89 1.44 6.01
C ASP A 15 -5.25 0.02 6.00
N GLY A 16 -6.09 -0.98 5.87
CA GLY A 16 -5.68 -2.38 5.79
C GLY A 16 -6.03 -3.02 4.45
N ALA A 17 -6.17 -4.34 4.48
CA ALA A 17 -6.31 -5.18 3.29
C ALA A 17 -7.60 -4.92 2.50
N MET A 18 -7.52 -4.17 1.42
CA MET A 18 -8.63 -3.97 0.48
C MET A 18 -9.14 -5.30 -0.09
N GLY A 19 -8.25 -6.14 -0.61
CA GLY A 19 -8.62 -7.44 -1.21
C GLY A 19 -9.34 -8.37 -0.23
N THR A 20 -8.89 -8.47 1.02
CA THR A 20 -9.52 -9.28 2.07
C THR A 20 -10.94 -8.77 2.37
N MET A 21 -11.13 -7.47 2.46
CA MET A 21 -12.46 -6.89 2.73
C MET A 21 -13.40 -7.09 1.54
N LEU A 22 -12.93 -6.92 0.32
CA LEU A 22 -13.75 -7.19 -0.88
C LEU A 22 -14.11 -8.68 -1.00
N GLN A 23 -13.21 -9.61 -0.64
CA GLN A 23 -13.53 -11.05 -0.62
C GLN A 23 -14.64 -11.36 0.39
N ARG A 24 -14.62 -10.77 1.58
CA ARG A 24 -15.70 -10.89 2.58
C ARG A 24 -17.05 -10.35 2.06
N LYS A 25 -17.00 -9.42 1.09
CA LYS A 25 -18.17 -8.78 0.47
C LYS A 25 -18.51 -9.32 -0.93
N GLY A 26 -17.92 -10.47 -1.32
CA GLY A 26 -18.33 -11.21 -2.52
C GLY A 26 -17.36 -11.22 -3.69
N LEU A 27 -16.16 -10.62 -3.59
CA LEU A 27 -15.10 -10.82 -4.58
C LEU A 27 -14.64 -12.28 -4.57
N LYS A 28 -14.75 -12.95 -5.70
CA LYS A 28 -14.35 -14.36 -5.84
C LYS A 28 -12.85 -14.51 -6.05
N GLN A 29 -12.33 -15.68 -5.69
CA GLN A 29 -10.94 -16.01 -5.94
C GLN A 29 -10.61 -15.92 -7.44
N GLY A 30 -9.50 -15.25 -7.80
CA GLY A 30 -9.08 -15.07 -9.18
C GLY A 30 -9.71 -13.87 -9.91
N GLU A 31 -10.75 -13.25 -9.37
CA GLU A 31 -11.29 -12.01 -9.94
C GLU A 31 -10.36 -10.81 -9.69
N ASN A 32 -10.32 -9.89 -10.63
CA ASN A 32 -9.59 -8.64 -10.48
C ASN A 32 -10.34 -7.70 -9.52
N SER A 33 -9.69 -7.35 -8.39
CA SER A 33 -10.30 -6.51 -7.35
C SER A 33 -10.66 -5.12 -7.85
N SER A 34 -9.84 -4.52 -8.74
CA SER A 34 -10.08 -3.17 -9.26
C SER A 34 -11.35 -3.13 -10.13
N ILE A 35 -11.56 -4.15 -10.97
CA ILE A 35 -12.77 -4.30 -11.77
C ILE A 35 -13.98 -4.62 -10.88
N PHE A 36 -13.79 -5.45 -9.85
CA PHE A 36 -14.88 -5.72 -8.90
C PHE A 36 -15.37 -4.44 -8.23
N GLY A 37 -14.46 -3.62 -7.71
CA GLY A 37 -14.80 -2.33 -7.08
C GLY A 37 -15.45 -1.35 -8.07
N PHE A 38 -14.96 -1.30 -9.31
CA PHE A 38 -15.55 -0.49 -10.38
C PHE A 38 -17.01 -0.86 -10.67
N LYS A 39 -17.33 -2.15 -10.68
CA LYS A 39 -18.69 -2.67 -10.85
C LYS A 39 -19.57 -2.53 -9.61
N ASN A 40 -18.95 -2.59 -8.42
CA ASN A 40 -19.63 -2.63 -7.12
C ASN A 40 -19.26 -1.41 -6.26
N LYS A 41 -19.48 -0.21 -6.80
CA LYS A 41 -19.07 1.07 -6.19
C LYS A 41 -19.55 1.25 -4.74
N LYS A 42 -20.76 0.79 -4.42
CA LYS A 42 -21.29 0.84 -3.05
C LYS A 42 -20.49 -0.02 -2.08
N ILE A 43 -20.11 -1.22 -2.50
CA ILE A 43 -19.27 -2.12 -1.67
C ILE A 43 -17.89 -1.49 -1.42
N LEU A 44 -17.27 -0.92 -2.46
CA LEU A 44 -15.99 -0.25 -2.32
C LEU A 44 -16.07 0.96 -1.37
N LEU A 45 -17.12 1.77 -1.51
CA LEU A 45 -17.40 2.90 -0.62
C LEU A 45 -17.53 2.45 0.85
N GLU A 46 -18.29 1.37 1.09
CA GLU A 46 -18.44 0.80 2.44
C GLU A 46 -17.10 0.38 3.02
N VAL A 47 -16.23 -0.30 2.26
CA VAL A 47 -14.90 -0.72 2.73
C VAL A 47 -14.06 0.49 3.14
N HIS A 48 -14.01 1.53 2.33
CA HIS A 48 -13.30 2.76 2.68
C HIS A 48 -13.85 3.40 3.96
N LYS A 49 -15.17 3.46 4.10
CA LYS A 49 -15.82 4.01 5.32
C LYS A 49 -15.52 3.19 6.56
N GLU A 50 -15.48 1.88 6.46
CA GLU A 50 -15.10 1.00 7.57
C GLU A 50 -13.68 1.31 8.06
N TYR A 51 -12.69 1.51 7.17
CA TYR A 51 -11.34 1.88 7.55
C TYR A 51 -11.23 3.31 8.08
N LEU A 52 -11.94 4.28 7.49
CA LEU A 52 -12.00 5.65 8.01
C LEU A 52 -12.58 5.71 9.42
N ASN A 53 -13.64 4.95 9.69
CA ASN A 53 -14.25 4.85 11.02
C ASN A 53 -13.32 4.17 12.03
N ALA A 54 -12.52 3.20 11.59
CA ALA A 54 -11.47 2.58 12.40
C ALA A 54 -10.32 3.53 12.75
N GLY A 55 -10.21 4.68 12.08
CA GLY A 55 -9.24 5.72 12.39
C GLY A 55 -8.09 5.86 11.38
N ALA A 56 -8.11 5.18 10.23
CA ALA A 56 -7.10 5.37 9.20
C ALA A 56 -7.03 6.84 8.75
N ASN A 57 -5.85 7.43 8.71
CA ASN A 57 -5.61 8.75 8.12
C ASN A 57 -5.55 8.67 6.59
N VAL A 58 -5.07 7.55 6.05
CA VAL A 58 -4.92 7.32 4.62
C VAL A 58 -5.75 6.12 4.21
N ILE A 59 -6.56 6.28 3.18
CA ILE A 59 -7.21 5.17 2.49
C ILE A 59 -6.57 4.95 1.13
N THR A 60 -6.35 3.68 0.81
CA THR A 60 -5.67 3.24 -0.42
C THR A 60 -6.69 2.94 -1.50
N THR A 61 -6.55 3.55 -2.68
CA THR A 61 -7.46 3.29 -3.79
C THR A 61 -7.41 1.83 -4.24
N ASN A 62 -8.52 1.30 -4.73
CA ASN A 62 -8.58 -0.07 -5.24
C ASN A 62 -8.00 -0.18 -6.67
N THR A 63 -6.73 0.22 -6.85
CA THR A 63 -6.05 0.32 -8.16
C THR A 63 -4.76 -0.49 -8.25
N PHE A 64 -4.46 -1.32 -7.27
CA PHE A 64 -3.24 -2.14 -7.21
C PHE A 64 -2.92 -2.89 -8.52
N ARG A 65 -3.92 -3.44 -9.19
CA ARG A 65 -3.79 -4.15 -10.46
C ARG A 65 -4.48 -3.41 -11.63
N ALA A 66 -4.53 -2.08 -11.55
CA ALA A 66 -5.17 -1.25 -12.57
C ALA A 66 -4.20 -0.75 -13.64
N ASN A 67 -3.21 -1.56 -14.02
CA ASN A 67 -2.31 -1.27 -15.14
C ASN A 67 -2.87 -1.80 -16.47
N GLU A 68 -2.37 -1.28 -17.57
CA GLU A 68 -2.87 -1.61 -18.92
C GLU A 68 -2.63 -3.07 -19.31
N ILE A 69 -1.53 -3.71 -18.87
CA ILE A 69 -1.24 -5.12 -19.17
C ILE A 69 -2.37 -6.04 -18.67
N VAL A 70 -2.92 -5.70 -17.51
CA VAL A 70 -4.01 -6.46 -16.90
C VAL A 70 -5.37 -6.03 -17.46
N LEU A 71 -5.61 -4.73 -17.56
CA LEU A 71 -6.94 -4.20 -17.88
C LEU A 71 -7.31 -4.36 -19.36
N ASP A 72 -6.37 -4.17 -20.29
CA ASP A 72 -6.63 -4.32 -21.72
C ASP A 72 -7.07 -5.76 -22.09
N LYS A 73 -6.46 -6.77 -21.44
CA LYS A 73 -6.86 -8.18 -21.60
C LYS A 73 -8.32 -8.43 -21.15
N LEU A 74 -8.86 -7.57 -20.29
CA LEU A 74 -10.19 -7.67 -19.70
C LEU A 74 -11.19 -6.66 -20.30
N GLY A 75 -10.76 -5.84 -21.27
CA GLY A 75 -11.60 -4.87 -21.98
C GLY A 75 -11.90 -3.58 -21.16
N TYR A 76 -11.02 -3.19 -20.23
CA TYR A 76 -11.18 -1.98 -19.43
C TYR A 76 -10.05 -0.99 -19.70
N LYS A 77 -10.33 0.30 -19.55
CA LYS A 77 -9.33 1.36 -19.62
C LYS A 77 -8.79 1.70 -18.24
N VAL A 78 -7.50 1.97 -18.15
CA VAL A 78 -6.82 2.39 -16.91
C VAL A 78 -7.49 3.63 -16.35
N GLU A 79 -7.77 4.61 -17.20
CA GLU A 79 -8.33 5.90 -16.82
C GLU A 79 -9.70 5.78 -16.13
N ASP A 80 -10.56 4.91 -16.65
CA ASP A 80 -11.92 4.71 -16.11
C ASP A 80 -11.87 4.06 -14.73
N ILE A 81 -10.99 3.07 -14.56
CA ILE A 81 -10.82 2.35 -13.28
C ILE A 81 -10.21 3.27 -12.23
N VAL A 82 -9.13 3.97 -12.57
CA VAL A 82 -8.42 4.87 -11.65
C VAL A 82 -9.31 6.04 -11.22
N ASP A 83 -9.95 6.72 -12.18
CA ASP A 83 -10.86 7.83 -11.91
C ASP A 83 -12.02 7.42 -10.99
N SER A 84 -12.63 6.28 -11.26
CA SER A 84 -13.71 5.76 -10.44
C SER A 84 -13.25 5.43 -9.01
N ALA A 85 -12.07 4.80 -8.85
CA ALA A 85 -11.55 4.42 -7.54
C ALA A 85 -11.21 5.64 -6.68
N VAL A 86 -10.56 6.66 -7.25
CA VAL A 86 -10.24 7.90 -6.55
C VAL A 86 -11.51 8.66 -6.17
N LYS A 87 -12.50 8.75 -7.07
CA LYS A 87 -13.79 9.42 -6.77
C LYS A 87 -14.55 8.74 -5.63
N ILE A 88 -14.51 7.41 -5.55
CA ILE A 88 -15.16 6.67 -4.45
C ILE A 88 -14.42 6.93 -3.14
N ALA A 89 -13.09 6.95 -3.14
CA ALA A 89 -12.29 7.29 -1.97
C ALA A 89 -12.57 8.73 -1.49
N LYS A 90 -12.67 9.71 -2.41
CA LYS A 90 -13.08 11.08 -2.09
C LYS A 90 -14.45 11.14 -1.41
N LEU A 91 -15.44 10.45 -1.98
CA LEU A 91 -16.78 10.38 -1.40
C LEU A 91 -16.76 9.80 0.01
N ALA A 92 -15.97 8.74 0.25
CA ALA A 92 -15.82 8.17 1.58
C ALA A 92 -15.26 9.17 2.59
N ILE A 93 -14.24 9.94 2.20
CA ILE A 93 -13.66 11.01 3.03
C ILE A 93 -14.69 12.13 3.26
N GLU A 94 -15.43 12.55 2.23
CA GLU A 94 -16.47 13.57 2.34
C GLU A 94 -17.57 13.21 3.34
N GLU A 95 -17.88 11.93 3.47
CA GLU A 95 -18.88 11.39 4.40
C GLU A 95 -18.29 11.00 5.78
N SER A 96 -16.98 11.17 6.00
CA SER A 96 -16.30 10.82 7.25
C SER A 96 -16.21 12.00 8.23
N ASP A 97 -15.72 11.73 9.45
CA ASP A 97 -15.44 12.75 10.46
C ASP A 97 -14.40 13.76 9.95
N LYS A 98 -14.79 15.03 9.88
CA LYS A 98 -13.96 16.13 9.40
C LYS A 98 -12.94 16.64 10.41
N SER A 99 -13.02 16.24 11.66
CA SER A 99 -12.03 16.58 12.69
C SER A 99 -10.70 15.85 12.48
N ILE A 100 -10.73 14.73 11.77
CA ILE A 100 -9.54 13.90 11.49
C ILE A 100 -9.03 14.20 10.08
N LYS A 101 -7.74 14.51 9.97
CA LYS A 101 -7.11 14.72 8.66
C LYS A 101 -7.03 13.40 7.90
N ARG A 102 -7.49 13.43 6.63
CA ARG A 102 -7.59 12.26 5.75
C ARG A 102 -6.91 12.51 4.43
N TYR A 103 -6.36 11.45 3.83
CA TYR A 103 -5.65 11.47 2.55
C TYR A 103 -6.02 10.26 1.70
N ILE A 104 -5.81 10.37 0.39
CA ILE A 104 -6.03 9.31 -0.60
C ILE A 104 -4.69 8.89 -1.17
N ALA A 105 -4.29 7.63 -0.96
CA ALA A 105 -3.13 7.04 -1.60
C ALA A 105 -3.55 6.31 -2.89
N LEU A 106 -2.95 6.71 -4.02
CA LEU A 106 -3.05 5.94 -5.25
C LEU A 106 -2.22 4.66 -5.12
N SER A 107 -2.87 3.51 -5.04
CA SER A 107 -2.19 2.20 -5.00
C SER A 107 -1.68 1.82 -6.40
N VAL A 108 -0.38 1.56 -6.50
CA VAL A 108 0.30 1.13 -7.71
C VAL A 108 1.12 -0.13 -7.38
N GLY A 109 0.64 -1.28 -7.83
CA GLY A 109 1.32 -2.55 -7.65
C GLY A 109 2.23 -2.92 -8.82
N PRO A 110 2.94 -4.07 -8.73
CA PRO A 110 3.75 -4.58 -9.83
C PRO A 110 2.93 -4.80 -11.11
N ILE A 111 3.59 -4.68 -12.26
CA ILE A 111 2.98 -4.87 -13.58
C ILE A 111 2.37 -6.26 -13.72
N GLY A 112 2.97 -7.26 -13.05
CA GLY A 112 2.55 -8.66 -13.10
C GLY A 112 3.27 -9.48 -14.17
N GLU A 113 4.25 -8.90 -14.83
CA GLU A 113 5.20 -9.55 -15.74
C GLU A 113 6.62 -9.09 -15.38
N MET A 114 7.61 -9.98 -15.51
CA MET A 114 9.00 -9.63 -15.16
C MET A 114 9.64 -8.75 -16.22
N LEU A 115 10.52 -7.85 -15.77
CA LEU A 115 11.35 -7.04 -16.65
C LEU A 115 12.50 -7.85 -17.27
N GLU A 116 13.04 -7.37 -18.39
CA GLU A 116 14.27 -7.90 -18.97
C GLU A 116 15.44 -7.80 -17.97
N PRO A 117 16.37 -8.77 -17.99
CA PRO A 117 16.47 -9.91 -18.89
C PRO A 117 15.69 -11.15 -18.44
N ILE A 118 15.03 -11.14 -17.26
CA ILE A 118 14.30 -12.27 -16.71
C ILE A 118 12.98 -12.47 -17.48
N GLY A 119 12.26 -11.40 -17.75
CA GLY A 119 11.01 -11.40 -18.51
C GLY A 119 11.15 -10.75 -19.88
N LYS A 120 10.05 -10.12 -20.35
CA LYS A 120 9.94 -9.54 -21.70
C LYS A 120 9.64 -8.04 -21.70
N ILE A 121 9.41 -7.45 -20.55
CA ILE A 121 9.06 -6.03 -20.42
C ILE A 121 10.37 -5.24 -20.31
N SER A 122 10.61 -4.31 -21.24
CA SER A 122 11.75 -3.40 -21.11
C SER A 122 11.50 -2.38 -20.00
N PHE A 123 12.58 -1.79 -19.48
CA PHE A 123 12.51 -0.73 -18.48
C PHE A 123 11.62 0.45 -18.93
N ASP A 124 11.83 0.91 -20.19
CA ASP A 124 11.06 2.02 -20.75
C ASP A 124 9.58 1.66 -20.93
N ARG A 125 9.28 0.40 -21.26
CA ARG A 125 7.90 -0.05 -21.37
C ARG A 125 7.22 -0.08 -20.00
N ALA A 126 7.91 -0.54 -18.96
CA ALA A 126 7.43 -0.49 -17.58
C ALA A 126 7.16 0.96 -17.14
N TYR A 127 8.09 1.87 -17.44
CA TYR A 127 7.94 3.31 -17.15
C TYR A 127 6.64 3.88 -17.78
N GLU A 128 6.36 3.64 -19.06
CA GLU A 128 5.14 4.13 -19.71
C GLU A 128 3.86 3.52 -19.13
N ILE A 129 3.89 2.26 -18.70
CA ILE A 129 2.76 1.61 -18.01
C ILE A 129 2.45 2.30 -16.69
N PHE A 130 3.46 2.53 -15.84
CA PHE A 130 3.29 3.18 -14.55
C PHE A 130 2.86 4.64 -14.69
N LYS A 131 3.51 5.38 -15.59
CA LYS A 131 3.20 6.78 -15.88
C LYS A 131 1.72 7.01 -16.18
N ARG A 132 1.13 6.17 -17.05
CA ARG A 132 -0.28 6.26 -17.41
C ARG A 132 -1.22 6.19 -16.20
N GLN A 133 -0.97 5.25 -15.31
CA GLN A 133 -1.77 5.08 -14.09
C GLN A 133 -1.59 6.26 -13.12
N MET A 134 -0.36 6.72 -12.94
CA MET A 134 -0.01 7.75 -11.96
C MET A 134 -0.50 9.14 -12.36
N ILE A 135 -0.34 9.54 -13.64
CA ILE A 135 -0.91 10.80 -14.14
C ILE A 135 -2.41 10.81 -13.91
N LYS A 136 -3.10 9.72 -14.25
CA LYS A 136 -4.56 9.67 -14.04
C LYS A 136 -4.94 9.72 -12.57
N GLY A 137 -4.14 9.15 -11.68
CA GLY A 137 -4.34 9.24 -10.23
C GLY A 137 -4.27 10.67 -9.70
N GLU A 138 -3.23 11.42 -10.11
CA GLU A 138 -3.10 12.84 -9.77
C GLU A 138 -4.25 13.69 -10.32
N GLU A 139 -4.57 13.56 -11.61
CA GLU A 139 -5.68 14.27 -12.25
C GLU A 139 -7.02 14.00 -11.54
N SER A 140 -7.24 12.79 -11.06
CA SER A 140 -8.45 12.40 -10.33
C SER A 140 -8.43 12.90 -8.88
N GLY A 141 -7.25 13.33 -8.35
CA GLY A 141 -7.03 13.99 -7.08
C GLY A 141 -6.69 13.05 -5.95
N ALA A 142 -5.81 12.12 -6.18
CA ALA A 142 -5.04 11.45 -5.12
C ALA A 142 -4.10 12.45 -4.42
N ASP A 143 -3.74 12.19 -3.17
CA ASP A 143 -2.87 13.05 -2.36
C ASP A 143 -1.42 12.52 -2.33
N VAL A 144 -1.22 11.22 -2.58
CA VAL A 144 0.08 10.54 -2.55
C VAL A 144 0.06 9.33 -3.48
N ILE A 145 1.18 8.99 -4.08
CA ILE A 145 1.37 7.74 -4.82
C ILE A 145 2.01 6.71 -3.88
N LEU A 146 1.34 5.58 -3.68
CA LEU A 146 1.87 4.42 -2.97
C LEU A 146 2.26 3.34 -3.99
N ILE A 147 3.55 3.24 -4.29
CA ILE A 147 4.13 2.14 -5.06
C ILE A 147 4.37 1.00 -4.09
N GLU A 148 3.56 -0.07 -4.16
CA GLU A 148 3.54 -1.08 -3.11
C GLU A 148 3.76 -2.51 -3.62
N THR A 149 4.27 -3.36 -2.72
CA THR A 149 4.44 -4.80 -2.96
C THR A 149 5.43 -5.10 -4.10
N MET A 150 6.40 -4.20 -4.32
CA MET A 150 7.41 -4.44 -5.33
C MET A 150 8.29 -5.64 -4.97
N ILE A 151 8.62 -6.44 -5.98
CA ILE A 151 9.42 -7.67 -5.83
C ILE A 151 10.77 -7.57 -6.54
N ASP A 152 10.90 -6.59 -7.43
CA ASP A 152 12.08 -6.32 -8.25
C ASP A 152 12.50 -4.86 -8.12
N LEU A 153 13.82 -4.64 -7.87
CA LEU A 153 14.37 -3.30 -7.69
C LEU A 153 14.37 -2.49 -8.99
N CYS A 154 14.54 -3.15 -10.15
CA CYS A 154 14.55 -2.49 -11.45
C CYS A 154 13.14 -2.01 -11.81
N GLU A 155 12.13 -2.83 -11.57
CA GLU A 155 10.72 -2.44 -11.72
C GLU A 155 10.35 -1.28 -10.79
N ALA A 156 10.77 -1.34 -9.51
CA ALA A 156 10.55 -0.28 -8.54
C ALA A 156 11.18 1.05 -8.97
N LYS A 157 12.42 1.03 -9.52
CA LYS A 157 13.07 2.23 -10.11
C LYS A 157 12.25 2.82 -11.24
N SER A 158 11.78 1.98 -12.17
CA SER A 158 10.96 2.41 -13.30
C SER A 158 9.67 3.11 -12.83
N ALA A 159 9.00 2.55 -11.82
CA ALA A 159 7.81 3.14 -11.23
C ALA A 159 8.07 4.48 -10.54
N VAL A 160 9.17 4.59 -9.76
CA VAL A 160 9.54 5.85 -9.08
C VAL A 160 9.87 6.94 -10.10
N LEU A 161 10.66 6.64 -11.13
CA LEU A 161 10.97 7.62 -12.19
C LEU A 161 9.69 8.07 -12.90
N ALA A 162 8.79 7.15 -13.23
CA ALA A 162 7.51 7.49 -13.84
C ALA A 162 6.68 8.46 -12.97
N ALA A 163 6.66 8.25 -11.65
CA ALA A 163 5.98 9.14 -10.71
C ALA A 163 6.66 10.51 -10.63
N LYS A 164 7.95 10.55 -10.35
CA LYS A 164 8.70 11.79 -10.08
C LYS A 164 8.84 12.71 -11.29
N GLU A 165 8.88 12.15 -12.50
CA GLU A 165 9.01 12.94 -13.72
C GLU A 165 7.67 13.43 -14.29
N ASN A 166 6.54 12.84 -13.89
CA ASN A 166 5.25 13.11 -14.52
C ASN A 166 4.14 13.55 -13.54
N THR A 167 4.42 13.61 -12.24
CA THR A 167 3.46 14.07 -11.22
C THR A 167 4.15 14.95 -10.18
N ASN A 168 3.36 15.72 -9.43
CA ASN A 168 3.83 16.53 -8.30
C ASN A 168 3.49 15.89 -6.95
N LEU A 169 2.94 14.69 -6.94
CA LEU A 169 2.54 14.02 -5.71
C LEU A 169 3.74 13.46 -4.95
N PRO A 170 3.70 13.45 -3.61
CA PRO A 170 4.61 12.64 -2.81
C PRO A 170 4.59 11.19 -3.24
N VAL A 171 5.74 10.51 -3.17
CA VAL A 171 5.91 9.11 -3.58
C VAL A 171 6.37 8.27 -2.40
N PHE A 172 5.56 7.34 -1.97
CA PHE A 172 5.90 6.32 -0.99
C PHE A 172 6.14 4.99 -1.70
N LEU A 173 7.17 4.26 -1.27
CA LEU A 173 7.49 2.97 -1.88
C LEU A 173 7.67 1.88 -0.84
N THR A 174 7.06 0.72 -1.09
CA THR A 174 7.27 -0.50 -0.30
C THR A 174 7.62 -1.69 -1.18
N MET A 175 8.48 -2.55 -0.64
CA MET A 175 8.91 -3.79 -1.28
C MET A 175 8.59 -4.98 -0.38
N THR A 176 8.46 -6.17 -0.97
CA THR A 176 8.31 -7.42 -0.21
C THR A 176 9.64 -8.15 -0.08
N PHE A 177 9.83 -8.82 1.05
CA PHE A 177 11.02 -9.60 1.36
C PHE A 177 10.64 -11.00 1.85
N ASP A 178 11.50 -11.96 1.57
CA ASP A 178 11.41 -13.31 2.10
C ASP A 178 11.88 -13.38 3.58
N LYS A 179 11.83 -14.58 4.16
CA LYS A 179 12.26 -14.83 5.54
C LYS A 179 13.76 -14.57 5.80
N ASN A 180 14.57 -14.42 4.75
CA ASN A 180 15.99 -14.10 4.84
C ASN A 180 16.28 -12.62 4.62
N GLY A 181 15.26 -11.81 4.38
CA GLY A 181 15.39 -10.39 4.08
C GLY A 181 15.88 -10.12 2.66
N LYS A 182 15.48 -10.94 1.69
CA LYS A 182 15.75 -10.74 0.27
C LYS A 182 14.45 -10.56 -0.50
N SER A 183 14.41 -9.63 -1.46
CA SER A 183 13.34 -9.57 -2.44
C SER A 183 13.41 -10.76 -3.39
N PHE A 184 12.40 -10.93 -4.25
CA PHE A 184 12.38 -12.03 -5.22
C PHE A 184 13.61 -12.01 -6.15
N THR A 185 14.11 -10.85 -6.53
CA THR A 185 15.31 -10.69 -7.36
C THR A 185 16.60 -10.48 -6.54
N GLY A 186 16.55 -10.69 -5.22
CA GLY A 186 17.72 -10.71 -4.35
C GLY A 186 18.11 -9.38 -3.70
N CYS A 187 17.36 -8.30 -3.93
CA CYS A 187 17.61 -6.99 -3.29
C CYS A 187 17.50 -7.08 -1.77
N THR A 188 18.42 -6.41 -1.07
CA THR A 188 18.39 -6.27 0.40
C THR A 188 17.58 -5.03 0.83
N PRO A 189 17.15 -4.97 2.11
CA PRO A 189 16.51 -3.77 2.65
C PRO A 189 17.40 -2.52 2.54
N GLU A 190 18.69 -2.68 2.76
CA GLU A 190 19.65 -1.57 2.69
C GLU A 190 19.81 -1.06 1.24
N GLU A 191 19.91 -1.95 0.25
CA GLU A 191 19.96 -1.60 -1.17
C GLU A 191 18.68 -0.90 -1.62
N LEU A 192 17.51 -1.36 -1.17
CA LEU A 192 16.24 -0.67 -1.41
C LEU A 192 16.29 0.76 -0.91
N VAL A 193 16.63 0.95 0.38
CA VAL A 193 16.62 2.28 1.02
C VAL A 193 17.55 3.24 0.29
N HIS A 194 18.81 2.85 0.07
CA HIS A 194 19.79 3.73 -0.61
C HIS A 194 19.33 4.11 -2.02
N THR A 195 18.87 3.12 -2.79
CA THR A 195 18.41 3.39 -4.16
C THR A 195 17.19 4.32 -4.20
N MET A 196 16.20 4.08 -3.34
CA MET A 196 14.96 4.85 -3.37
C MET A 196 15.14 6.27 -2.84
N GLN A 197 15.97 6.47 -1.81
CA GLN A 197 16.33 7.81 -1.33
C GLN A 197 17.04 8.64 -2.40
N GLU A 198 17.97 8.06 -3.15
CA GLU A 198 18.66 8.74 -4.26
C GLU A 198 17.69 9.12 -5.39
N LEU A 199 16.63 8.35 -5.61
CA LEU A 199 15.57 8.66 -6.57
C LEU A 199 14.54 9.67 -6.02
N GLY A 200 14.68 10.10 -4.76
CA GLY A 200 13.87 11.14 -4.16
C GLY A 200 12.47 10.70 -3.76
N VAL A 201 12.28 9.45 -3.33
CA VAL A 201 11.00 9.04 -2.71
C VAL A 201 10.84 9.71 -1.35
N ASP A 202 9.61 9.95 -0.93
CA ASP A 202 9.27 10.68 0.29
C ASP A 202 9.09 9.75 1.50
N ALA A 203 8.89 8.45 1.25
CA ALA A 203 8.93 7.38 2.27
C ALA A 203 9.31 6.05 1.63
N VAL A 204 9.98 5.19 2.39
CA VAL A 204 10.43 3.87 1.94
C VAL A 204 10.15 2.80 3.00
N GLY A 205 9.86 1.57 2.58
CA GLY A 205 9.61 0.54 3.57
C GLY A 205 9.25 -0.84 3.04
N ILE A 206 8.46 -1.54 3.85
CA ILE A 206 8.07 -2.92 3.61
C ILE A 206 6.56 -3.08 3.74
N ASN A 207 5.96 -3.86 2.85
CA ASN A 207 4.60 -4.34 3.04
C ASN A 207 4.48 -5.83 2.69
N CYS A 208 3.30 -6.38 2.91
CA CYS A 208 2.99 -7.78 2.63
C CYS A 208 3.89 -8.76 3.39
N SER A 209 4.83 -9.41 2.86
CA SER A 209 5.81 -10.30 3.50
C SER A 209 5.23 -11.23 4.59
N TYR A 210 5.33 -10.88 5.87
CA TYR A 210 4.86 -11.69 7.02
C TYR A 210 4.21 -10.83 8.10
N GLU A 211 3.82 -11.46 9.23
CA GLU A 211 3.35 -10.78 10.44
C GLU A 211 4.46 -9.98 11.13
N PRO A 212 4.11 -8.98 11.98
CA PRO A 212 5.06 -8.02 12.54
C PRO A 212 6.30 -8.65 13.18
N LYS A 213 6.15 -9.67 14.00
CA LYS A 213 7.27 -10.33 14.67
C LYS A 213 8.33 -10.88 13.70
N LYS A 214 7.89 -11.45 12.57
CA LYS A 214 8.78 -12.07 11.59
C LYS A 214 9.52 -11.08 10.72
N ILE A 215 8.97 -9.88 10.52
CA ILE A 215 9.63 -8.85 9.69
C ILE A 215 10.44 -7.85 10.51
N MET A 216 10.45 -7.95 11.83
CA MET A 216 11.12 -7.00 12.72
C MET A 216 12.58 -6.74 12.33
N PHE A 217 13.35 -7.79 12.04
CA PHE A 217 14.75 -7.65 11.66
C PHE A 217 14.94 -6.90 10.33
N ILE A 218 13.97 -7.01 9.39
CA ILE A 218 13.97 -6.26 8.13
C ILE A 218 13.66 -4.79 8.41
N VAL A 219 12.64 -4.53 9.24
CA VAL A 219 12.27 -3.18 9.64
C VAL A 219 13.44 -2.47 10.32
N GLU A 220 14.15 -3.14 11.23
CA GLU A 220 15.36 -2.58 11.87
C GLU A 220 16.44 -2.20 10.86
N LYS A 221 16.66 -3.00 9.83
CA LYS A 221 17.62 -2.70 8.75
C LYS A 221 17.19 -1.48 7.94
N ILE A 222 15.90 -1.41 7.57
CA ILE A 222 15.33 -0.27 6.86
C ILE A 222 15.49 1.00 7.70
N CYS A 223 15.08 0.98 8.98
CA CYS A 223 15.16 2.14 9.87
C CYS A 223 16.60 2.63 10.09
N ARG A 224 17.57 1.71 10.18
CA ARG A 224 19.01 2.08 10.32
C ARG A 224 19.59 2.71 9.06
N ALA A 225 19.13 2.28 7.88
CA ALA A 225 19.63 2.77 6.59
C ALA A 225 18.92 4.05 6.13
N SER A 226 17.70 4.31 6.62
CA SER A 226 16.83 5.39 6.12
C SER A 226 17.06 6.71 6.83
N ASN A 227 17.12 7.79 6.03
CA ASN A 227 17.07 9.18 6.48
C ASN A 227 15.72 9.86 6.17
N ILE A 228 14.77 9.10 5.62
CA ILE A 228 13.41 9.54 5.28
C ILE A 228 12.38 8.70 6.06
N PRO A 229 11.10 9.12 6.12
CA PRO A 229 10.04 8.37 6.77
C PRO A 229 10.00 6.89 6.36
N VAL A 230 9.80 6.00 7.34
CA VAL A 230 9.69 4.56 7.10
C VAL A 230 8.23 4.13 7.19
N ILE A 231 7.78 3.39 6.16
CA ILE A 231 6.42 2.82 6.07
C ILE A 231 6.44 1.30 6.26
N VAL A 232 5.56 0.80 7.14
CA VAL A 232 5.41 -0.65 7.37
C VAL A 232 3.94 -1.04 7.35
N GLN A 233 3.58 -1.98 6.46
CA GLN A 233 2.23 -2.52 6.34
C GLN A 233 2.31 -4.05 6.37
N ALA A 234 2.31 -4.62 7.59
CA ALA A 234 2.48 -6.05 7.81
C ALA A 234 1.22 -6.87 7.47
N ASN A 235 1.39 -8.16 7.19
CA ASN A 235 0.29 -9.11 7.07
C ASN A 235 -0.26 -9.51 8.45
N ALA A 236 -1.54 -9.89 8.49
CA ALA A 236 -2.15 -10.53 9.66
C ALA A 236 -1.85 -12.04 9.71
N GLY A 237 -0.57 -12.40 9.55
CA GLY A 237 -0.11 -13.78 9.45
C GLY A 237 -0.11 -14.34 8.01
N LEU A 238 0.07 -15.65 7.89
CA LEU A 238 0.00 -16.34 6.61
C LEU A 238 -1.44 -16.79 6.30
N PRO A 239 -1.83 -16.79 5.02
CA PRO A 239 -3.16 -17.27 4.63
C PRO A 239 -3.27 -18.79 4.85
N ASN A 240 -4.34 -19.23 5.48
CA ASN A 240 -4.77 -20.62 5.56
C ASN A 240 -6.02 -20.80 4.71
N ILE A 241 -6.07 -21.83 3.89
CA ILE A 241 -7.26 -22.13 3.08
C ILE A 241 -8.10 -23.18 3.83
N ILE A 242 -9.27 -22.75 4.31
CA ILE A 242 -10.24 -23.62 5.00
C ILE A 242 -11.56 -23.51 4.25
N ASN A 243 -12.07 -24.64 3.74
CA ASN A 243 -13.34 -24.69 2.97
C ASN A 243 -13.39 -23.66 1.82
N ASN A 244 -12.33 -23.55 1.04
CA ASN A 244 -12.14 -22.58 -0.05
C ASN A 244 -12.18 -21.10 0.38
N ASN A 245 -12.11 -20.80 1.67
CA ASN A 245 -11.99 -19.45 2.19
C ASN A 245 -10.56 -19.21 2.67
N VAL A 246 -10.02 -18.03 2.36
CA VAL A 246 -8.74 -17.59 2.89
C VAL A 246 -8.96 -16.99 4.28
N ILE A 247 -8.37 -17.63 5.29
CA ILE A 247 -8.47 -17.21 6.69
C ILE A 247 -7.08 -16.84 7.19
N TYR A 248 -6.99 -15.74 7.91
CA TYR A 248 -5.78 -15.28 8.58
C TYR A 248 -5.96 -15.45 10.09
N ASN A 249 -5.10 -16.25 10.70
CA ASN A 249 -5.15 -16.57 12.13
C ASN A 249 -4.02 -15.83 12.85
N ILE A 250 -4.21 -14.55 13.11
CA ILE A 250 -3.30 -13.79 13.96
C ILE A 250 -3.99 -13.44 15.28
N ASN A 251 -3.22 -13.48 16.36
CA ASN A 251 -3.63 -12.85 17.59
C ASN A 251 -3.54 -11.33 17.41
N GLU A 252 -4.64 -10.62 17.54
CA GLU A 252 -4.72 -9.17 17.30
C GLU A 252 -3.83 -8.39 18.28
N ASP A 253 -3.71 -8.82 19.53
CA ASP A 253 -2.88 -8.16 20.53
C ASP A 253 -1.38 -8.36 20.22
N GLU A 254 -0.98 -9.57 19.77
CA GLU A 254 0.39 -9.81 19.29
C GLU A 254 0.74 -8.99 18.05
N TYR A 255 -0.24 -8.73 17.18
CA TYR A 255 -0.06 -7.87 16.01
C TYR A 255 0.20 -6.43 16.44
N VAL A 256 -0.63 -5.91 17.33
CA VAL A 256 -0.51 -4.54 17.85
C VAL A 256 0.79 -4.34 18.64
N ASP A 257 1.19 -5.31 19.46
CA ASP A 257 2.48 -5.29 20.15
C ASP A 257 3.65 -5.20 19.18
N GLY A 258 3.61 -5.97 18.09
CA GLY A 258 4.62 -5.88 17.04
C GLY A 258 4.64 -4.53 16.32
N VAL A 259 3.49 -3.92 16.08
CA VAL A 259 3.38 -2.57 15.51
C VAL A 259 3.98 -1.53 16.47
N ASN A 260 3.73 -1.65 17.77
CA ASN A 260 4.33 -0.77 18.78
C ASN A 260 5.86 -0.85 18.78
N GLU A 261 6.41 -2.05 18.59
CA GLU A 261 7.87 -2.21 18.47
C GLU A 261 8.41 -1.53 17.19
N PHE A 262 7.66 -1.52 16.08
CA PHE A 262 8.05 -0.76 14.89
C PHE A 262 8.19 0.74 15.19
N ILE A 263 7.21 1.32 15.89
CA ILE A 263 7.23 2.74 16.27
C ILE A 263 8.46 3.07 17.13
N LYS A 264 8.78 2.22 18.11
CA LYS A 264 9.99 2.38 18.94
C LYS A 264 11.27 2.33 18.13
N LYS A 265 11.27 1.71 16.95
CA LYS A 265 12.40 1.66 16.01
C LYS A 265 12.45 2.85 15.05
N GLY A 266 11.49 3.76 15.09
CA GLY A 266 11.45 4.96 14.25
C GLY A 266 10.53 4.87 13.04
N VAL A 267 9.67 3.86 12.96
CA VAL A 267 8.63 3.80 11.91
C VAL A 267 7.61 4.90 12.17
N SER A 268 7.32 5.70 11.16
CA SER A 268 6.40 6.84 11.23
C SER A 268 5.12 6.67 10.41
N ILE A 269 5.07 5.65 9.55
CA ILE A 269 3.90 5.34 8.71
C ILE A 269 3.54 3.87 8.90
N ILE A 270 2.32 3.62 9.35
CA ILE A 270 1.87 2.28 9.72
C ILE A 270 0.54 1.98 9.03
N GLY A 271 0.37 0.75 8.61
CA GLY A 271 -0.88 0.24 8.08
C GLY A 271 -0.94 -1.27 8.14
N GLY A 272 -1.93 -1.83 7.47
CA GLY A 272 -2.07 -3.27 7.32
C GLY A 272 -1.98 -3.73 5.87
N CYS A 273 -1.55 -4.97 5.66
CA CYS A 273 -1.63 -5.65 4.37
C CYS A 273 -2.51 -6.91 4.50
N CYS A 274 -2.26 -7.96 3.75
CA CYS A 274 -3.13 -9.13 3.65
C CYS A 274 -3.66 -9.64 5.00
N GLY A 275 -4.97 -9.86 5.08
CA GLY A 275 -5.65 -10.37 6.28
C GLY A 275 -6.00 -9.33 7.32
N THR A 276 -5.47 -8.11 7.27
CA THR A 276 -5.82 -7.06 8.22
C THR A 276 -7.24 -6.52 7.98
N THR A 277 -7.86 -6.04 9.05
CA THR A 277 -9.26 -5.62 9.07
C THR A 277 -9.41 -4.25 9.73
N PRO A 278 -10.55 -3.58 9.60
CA PRO A 278 -10.83 -2.37 10.36
C PRO A 278 -10.61 -2.50 11.87
N ILE A 279 -10.90 -3.66 12.47
CA ILE A 279 -10.68 -3.92 13.90
C ILE A 279 -9.20 -3.78 14.26
N LEU A 280 -8.28 -4.31 13.45
CA LEU A 280 -6.85 -4.17 13.68
C LEU A 280 -6.39 -2.72 13.56
N ILE A 281 -6.89 -1.97 12.58
CA ILE A 281 -6.58 -0.54 12.42
C ILE A 281 -7.09 0.27 13.62
N GLU A 282 -8.29 -0.05 14.12
CA GLU A 282 -8.84 0.57 15.33
C GLU A 282 -7.97 0.33 16.56
N LYS A 283 -7.55 -0.92 16.80
CA LYS A 283 -6.65 -1.26 17.90
C LYS A 283 -5.29 -0.54 17.80
N ILE A 284 -4.74 -0.40 16.59
CA ILE A 284 -3.51 0.37 16.36
C ILE A 284 -3.73 1.84 16.75
N ARG A 285 -4.79 2.48 16.25
CA ARG A 285 -5.14 3.86 16.60
C ARG A 285 -5.27 4.06 18.11
N ASP A 286 -6.00 3.18 18.79
CA ASP A 286 -6.26 3.29 20.24
C ASP A 286 -4.96 3.18 21.05
N THR A 287 -4.06 2.32 20.63
CA THR A 287 -2.76 2.15 21.26
C THR A 287 -1.89 3.40 21.07
N LEU A 288 -1.86 3.98 19.86
CA LEU A 288 -1.13 5.23 19.59
C LEU A 288 -1.65 6.41 20.41
N SER A 289 -2.97 6.51 20.59
CA SER A 289 -3.59 7.55 21.40
C SER A 289 -3.18 7.49 22.88
N ASN A 290 -2.73 6.34 23.37
CA ASN A 290 -2.26 6.15 24.73
C ASN A 290 -0.74 6.44 24.91
N ILE A 291 0.03 6.45 23.84
CA ILE A 291 1.49 6.75 23.86
C ILE A 291 1.73 8.27 23.92
N HIS A 292 0.80 9.07 23.39
CA HIS A 292 0.88 10.54 23.36
C HIS A 292 0.20 11.24 24.55
N LYS A 293 -0.28 10.49 25.54
CA LYS A 293 -0.75 10.99 26.85
C LYS A 293 0.33 10.81 27.90
#